data_740abd37776b5102cc6a81caa2f22289
#
_entry.id   740abd37776b5102cc6a81caa2f22289
#
_cell.length_a   1.000
_cell.length_b   1.000
_cell.length_c   1.000
_cell.angle_alpha   90.00
_cell.angle_beta   90.00
_cell.angle_gamma   90.00
#
_symmetry.space_group_name_H-M   'P 1'
#
loop_
_entity.id
_entity.type
_entity.pdbx_description
1 polymer ?
#
loop_
_entity_poly.entity_id
_entity_poly.type
_entity_poly.pdbx_seq_one_letter_code
_entity_poly.pdbx_strand_id
1 'polypeptide(L)'
;MYKIAKENLTALFQLMAAERDIYAPVNNGGQVNFAAWTEGAEVDLDTLKSVKSPKDAFFPQSENLYTCYKDGKKITIQPEELRHEDFVVFGMKACDVKGVEVLDKVFLSEPVDTFYAARRARGTIVALACHEPEETCFCKVFGIDCAEPAADVATWMVEGDLYWKALTEKGEALTKAVASLLTETDDAKVEAEKTAIRAIVEKLPYSNLSLEGWNGDALTEKFDSPVWEELYKPCLACGTCTFVCPTCQCYDIKDYDTGHGVQRYRCWDSCMYSDFTMMAHGNNRTSQMQRFRQRFMHKLVYFPANNDGMYSCVGCGRCVEKCPASLNIVKVIKAFENQGGDR
;
A
#
# COMPACT_ATOMS: atom_id res chain seq x y z
N MET A 1 19.20 -19.35 5.90
CA MET A 1 19.20 -18.41 4.78
C MET A 1 19.45 -19.17 3.49
N TYR A 2 18.83 -18.75 2.41
CA TYR A 2 19.10 -19.30 1.08
C TYR A 2 19.47 -18.17 0.11
N LYS A 3 20.05 -18.52 -1.04
CA LYS A 3 20.25 -17.60 -2.16
C LYS A 3 19.86 -18.23 -3.47
N ILE A 4 19.47 -17.39 -4.43
CA ILE A 4 19.15 -17.73 -5.80
C ILE A 4 20.07 -16.88 -6.68
N ALA A 5 20.82 -17.53 -7.57
CA ALA A 5 21.69 -16.82 -8.50
C ALA A 5 20.88 -15.96 -9.47
N LYS A 6 21.42 -14.82 -9.87
CA LYS A 6 20.75 -13.85 -10.76
C LYS A 6 20.19 -14.47 -12.04
N GLU A 7 20.95 -15.35 -12.67
CA GLU A 7 20.57 -16.08 -13.89
C GLU A 7 19.35 -16.97 -13.72
N ASN A 8 19.00 -17.34 -12.47
CA ASN A 8 17.88 -18.21 -12.15
C ASN A 8 16.58 -17.44 -11.79
N LEU A 9 16.58 -16.12 -11.84
CA LEU A 9 15.38 -15.32 -11.50
C LEU A 9 14.19 -15.62 -12.42
N THR A 10 14.42 -15.79 -13.73
CA THR A 10 13.35 -16.17 -14.67
C THR A 10 12.78 -17.56 -14.32
N ALA A 11 13.64 -18.52 -14.00
CA ALA A 11 13.22 -19.85 -13.57
C ALA A 11 12.44 -19.82 -12.25
N LEU A 12 12.79 -18.91 -11.32
CA LEU A 12 12.04 -18.69 -10.10
C LEU A 12 10.59 -18.29 -10.38
N PHE A 13 10.37 -17.30 -11.26
CA PHE A 13 9.03 -16.88 -11.65
C PHE A 13 8.27 -18.02 -12.37
N GLN A 14 8.90 -18.76 -13.26
CA GLN A 14 8.28 -19.90 -13.93
C GLN A 14 7.84 -21.00 -12.95
N LEU A 15 8.68 -21.35 -11.96
CA LEU A 15 8.32 -22.32 -10.92
C LEU A 15 7.15 -21.85 -10.04
N MET A 16 7.15 -20.60 -9.63
CA MET A 16 6.03 -20.05 -8.84
C MET A 16 4.74 -19.99 -9.67
N ALA A 17 4.84 -19.63 -10.96
CA ALA A 17 3.70 -19.49 -11.86
C ALA A 17 3.06 -20.82 -12.27
N ALA A 18 3.73 -21.94 -12.05
CA ALA A 18 3.17 -23.26 -12.37
C ALA A 18 1.90 -23.59 -11.54
N GLU A 19 1.76 -23.03 -10.36
CA GLU A 19 0.65 -23.33 -9.44
C GLU A 19 -0.07 -22.08 -8.89
N ARG A 20 0.43 -20.87 -9.19
CA ARG A 20 -0.06 -19.62 -8.58
C ARG A 20 -0.01 -18.47 -9.55
N ASP A 21 -0.92 -17.54 -9.44
CA ASP A 21 -0.77 -16.25 -10.08
C ASP A 21 0.36 -15.46 -9.41
N ILE A 22 1.13 -14.70 -10.20
CA ILE A 22 2.20 -13.86 -9.67
C ILE A 22 1.94 -12.42 -10.08
N TYR A 23 2.04 -11.53 -9.11
CA TYR A 23 2.10 -10.09 -9.31
C TYR A 23 3.51 -9.62 -8.98
N ALA A 24 4.17 -8.97 -9.93
CA ALA A 24 5.53 -8.49 -9.79
C ALA A 24 5.66 -7.07 -10.34
N PRO A 25 6.71 -6.31 -9.96
CA PRO A 25 7.00 -5.02 -10.59
C PRO A 25 7.45 -5.24 -12.02
N VAL A 26 6.58 -4.90 -12.97
CA VAL A 26 6.81 -5.05 -14.42
C VAL A 26 7.02 -3.68 -15.04
N ASN A 27 8.07 -3.55 -15.85
CA ASN A 27 8.31 -2.37 -16.66
C ASN A 27 7.41 -2.42 -17.91
N ASN A 28 6.54 -1.44 -18.04
CA ASN A 28 5.69 -1.28 -19.20
C ASN A 28 5.87 0.12 -19.77
N GLY A 29 6.66 0.21 -20.83
CA GLY A 29 6.91 1.47 -21.53
C GLY A 29 7.62 2.53 -20.67
N GLY A 30 8.54 2.13 -19.81
CA GLY A 30 9.32 3.01 -18.94
C GLY A 30 8.64 3.36 -17.62
N GLN A 31 7.51 2.73 -17.33
CA GLN A 31 6.85 2.86 -16.02
C GLN A 31 6.75 1.49 -15.34
N VAL A 32 7.26 1.41 -14.12
CA VAL A 32 7.18 0.20 -13.32
C VAL A 32 5.94 0.22 -12.44
N ASN A 33 5.09 -0.80 -12.61
CA ASN A 33 3.94 -1.05 -11.76
C ASN A 33 3.81 -2.56 -11.48
N PHE A 34 3.13 -2.91 -10.39
CA PHE A 34 2.77 -4.29 -10.18
C PHE A 34 1.72 -4.72 -11.20
N ALA A 35 1.98 -5.83 -11.86
CA ALA A 35 1.10 -6.44 -12.83
C ALA A 35 1.19 -7.97 -12.73
N ALA A 36 0.20 -8.67 -13.29
CA ALA A 36 0.26 -10.11 -13.43
C ALA A 36 1.49 -10.47 -14.30
N TRP A 37 2.33 -11.36 -13.76
CA TRP A 37 3.48 -11.85 -14.49
C TRP A 37 3.05 -12.83 -15.57
N THR A 38 3.60 -12.67 -16.74
CA THR A 38 3.48 -13.61 -17.87
C THR A 38 4.87 -13.92 -18.40
N GLU A 39 5.03 -15.03 -19.08
CA GLU A 39 6.32 -15.38 -19.71
C GLU A 39 6.77 -14.28 -20.68
N GLY A 40 8.01 -13.84 -20.50
CA GLY A 40 8.58 -12.72 -21.26
C GLY A 40 8.32 -11.33 -20.67
N ALA A 41 7.59 -11.21 -19.56
CA ALA A 41 7.43 -9.93 -18.87
C ALA A 41 8.76 -9.44 -18.29
N GLU A 42 9.09 -8.17 -18.52
CA GLU A 42 10.28 -7.52 -17.97
C GLU A 42 10.06 -7.15 -16.50
N VAL A 43 10.51 -8.02 -15.59
CA VAL A 43 10.45 -7.77 -14.14
C VAL A 43 11.59 -6.84 -13.75
N ASP A 44 11.26 -5.71 -13.15
CA ASP A 44 12.20 -4.72 -12.66
C ASP A 44 12.24 -4.72 -11.11
N LEU A 45 13.28 -5.32 -10.56
CA LEU A 45 13.54 -5.37 -9.11
C LEU A 45 14.42 -4.20 -8.62
N ASP A 46 15.02 -3.46 -9.55
CA ASP A 46 15.92 -2.34 -9.24
C ASP A 46 15.12 -1.05 -8.96
N THR A 47 13.98 -0.85 -9.61
CA THR A 47 13.10 0.27 -9.30
C THR A 47 12.60 0.21 -7.86
N LEU A 48 12.94 1.24 -7.08
CA LEU A 48 12.58 1.28 -5.67
C LEU A 48 11.06 1.32 -5.45
N LYS A 49 10.36 2.18 -6.18
CA LYS A 49 8.92 2.41 -6.02
C LYS A 49 8.18 2.29 -7.34
N SER A 50 7.23 1.40 -7.41
CA SER A 50 6.20 1.43 -8.44
C SER A 50 5.36 2.72 -8.33
N VAL A 51 4.80 3.18 -9.46
CA VAL A 51 3.95 4.39 -9.48
C VAL A 51 2.76 4.26 -8.55
N LYS A 52 2.05 3.13 -8.62
CA LYS A 52 1.01 2.73 -7.65
C LYS A 52 1.56 1.72 -6.66
N SER A 53 1.02 1.72 -5.46
CA SER A 53 1.26 0.65 -4.49
C SER A 53 0.67 -0.68 -4.99
N PRO A 54 1.26 -1.84 -4.65
CA PRO A 54 0.72 -3.16 -4.99
C PRO A 54 -0.52 -3.56 -4.17
N LYS A 55 -1.14 -2.64 -3.46
CA LYS A 55 -2.35 -2.92 -2.64
C LYS A 55 -3.51 -3.46 -3.48
N ASP A 56 -3.55 -3.19 -4.79
CA ASP A 56 -4.58 -3.66 -5.71
C ASP A 56 -4.59 -5.19 -5.90
N ALA A 57 -3.51 -5.89 -5.56
CA ALA A 57 -3.53 -7.34 -5.47
C ALA A 57 -4.50 -7.86 -4.37
N PHE A 58 -4.65 -7.12 -3.28
CA PHE A 58 -5.53 -7.45 -2.15
C PHE A 58 -6.84 -6.65 -2.15
N PHE A 59 -6.77 -5.40 -2.55
CA PHE A 59 -7.88 -4.46 -2.66
C PHE A 59 -7.90 -3.86 -4.06
N PRO A 60 -8.54 -4.52 -5.05
CA PRO A 60 -8.56 -4.09 -6.44
C PRO A 60 -9.15 -2.71 -6.63
N GLN A 61 -8.67 -2.00 -7.66
CA GLN A 61 -9.17 -0.65 -7.99
C GLN A 61 -10.66 -0.67 -8.37
N SER A 62 -11.12 -1.76 -8.99
CA SER A 62 -12.53 -2.01 -9.26
C SER A 62 -12.82 -3.48 -9.05
N GLU A 63 -13.97 -3.80 -8.45
CA GLU A 63 -14.34 -5.16 -8.07
C GLU A 63 -15.85 -5.34 -8.09
N ASN A 64 -16.32 -6.33 -8.83
CA ASN A 64 -17.73 -6.70 -8.85
C ASN A 64 -18.12 -7.38 -7.53
N LEU A 65 -19.34 -7.08 -7.05
CA LEU A 65 -19.88 -7.64 -5.83
C LEU A 65 -20.98 -8.66 -6.13
N TYR A 66 -21.89 -8.30 -7.03
CA TYR A 66 -22.96 -9.16 -7.52
C TYR A 66 -23.65 -8.59 -8.75
N THR A 67 -24.36 -9.44 -9.46
CA THR A 67 -25.23 -9.04 -10.58
C THR A 67 -26.70 -9.34 -10.26
N CYS A 68 -27.56 -8.37 -10.49
CA CYS A 68 -29.01 -8.52 -10.42
C CYS A 68 -29.56 -8.71 -11.83
N TYR A 69 -30.28 -9.80 -12.07
CA TYR A 69 -31.03 -10.05 -13.30
C TYR A 69 -32.51 -9.84 -13.06
N LYS A 70 -33.18 -9.19 -14.00
CA LYS A 70 -34.64 -9.00 -13.98
C LYS A 70 -35.28 -9.75 -15.13
N ASP A 71 -36.17 -10.68 -14.82
CA ASP A 71 -37.04 -11.39 -15.78
C ASP A 71 -38.50 -11.15 -15.40
N GLY A 72 -39.13 -10.23 -16.09
CA GLY A 72 -40.48 -9.75 -15.76
C GLY A 72 -40.54 -9.17 -14.34
N LYS A 73 -41.23 -9.84 -13.44
CA LYS A 73 -41.33 -9.47 -12.01
C LYS A 73 -40.31 -10.20 -11.11
N LYS A 74 -39.61 -11.18 -11.66
CA LYS A 74 -38.62 -11.97 -10.91
C LYS A 74 -37.29 -11.24 -10.91
N ILE A 75 -36.68 -11.12 -9.71
CA ILE A 75 -35.33 -10.64 -9.52
C ILE A 75 -34.49 -11.82 -9.03
N THR A 76 -33.34 -12.02 -9.69
CA THR A 76 -32.34 -13.02 -9.28
C THR A 76 -31.04 -12.28 -9.00
N ILE A 77 -30.46 -12.49 -7.81
CA ILE A 77 -29.17 -11.95 -7.41
C ILE A 77 -28.17 -13.08 -7.52
N GLN A 78 -27.12 -12.85 -8.32
CA GLN A 78 -25.97 -13.73 -8.45
C GLN A 78 -24.77 -13.04 -7.82
N PRO A 79 -24.30 -13.53 -6.65
CA PRO A 79 -23.08 -13.01 -6.05
C PRO A 79 -21.88 -13.31 -6.93
N GLU A 80 -20.85 -12.46 -6.86
CA GLU A 80 -19.55 -12.74 -7.46
C GLU A 80 -18.83 -13.81 -6.63
N GLU A 81 -18.07 -14.66 -7.28
CA GLU A 81 -17.28 -15.69 -6.60
C GLU A 81 -16.09 -15.08 -5.87
N LEU A 82 -15.84 -15.56 -4.67
CA LEU A 82 -14.64 -15.18 -3.93
C LEU A 82 -13.41 -15.84 -4.57
N ARG A 83 -12.26 -15.16 -4.45
CA ARG A 83 -11.00 -15.72 -4.96
C ARG A 83 -10.64 -17.00 -4.22
N HIS A 84 -10.41 -18.07 -4.97
CA HIS A 84 -10.01 -19.39 -4.46
C HIS A 84 -8.56 -19.74 -4.81
N GLU A 85 -8.00 -19.14 -5.85
CA GLU A 85 -6.65 -19.39 -6.33
C GLU A 85 -5.61 -18.69 -5.46
N ASP A 86 -4.53 -19.38 -5.15
CA ASP A 86 -3.39 -18.82 -4.46
C ASP A 86 -2.61 -17.89 -5.40
N PHE A 87 -2.00 -16.86 -4.83
CA PHE A 87 -1.15 -15.93 -5.59
C PHE A 87 0.02 -15.43 -4.76
N VAL A 88 1.03 -14.95 -5.46
CA VAL A 88 2.22 -14.34 -4.87
C VAL A 88 2.32 -12.88 -5.30
N VAL A 89 2.59 -11.99 -4.36
CA VAL A 89 2.99 -10.60 -4.66
C VAL A 89 4.47 -10.49 -4.39
N PHE A 90 5.27 -10.45 -5.45
CA PHE A 90 6.73 -10.49 -5.39
C PHE A 90 7.34 -9.10 -5.50
N GLY A 91 8.28 -8.78 -4.62
CA GLY A 91 9.03 -7.51 -4.68
C GLY A 91 8.40 -6.34 -3.93
N MET A 92 7.41 -6.61 -3.06
CA MET A 92 6.83 -5.57 -2.21
C MET A 92 7.89 -4.95 -1.28
N LYS A 93 7.88 -3.63 -1.14
CA LYS A 93 8.76 -2.95 -0.17
C LYS A 93 8.14 -2.95 1.23
N ALA A 94 8.96 -2.83 2.28
CA ALA A 94 8.50 -2.87 3.67
C ALA A 94 7.33 -1.90 3.96
N CYS A 95 7.35 -0.70 3.37
CA CYS A 95 6.25 0.26 3.48
C CYS A 95 4.95 -0.20 2.80
N ASP A 96 5.01 -0.97 1.72
CA ASP A 96 3.84 -1.54 1.07
C ASP A 96 3.29 -2.73 1.88
N VAL A 97 4.17 -3.56 2.46
CA VAL A 97 3.78 -4.63 3.39
C VAL A 97 3.03 -4.04 4.59
N LYS A 98 3.60 -3.00 5.22
CA LYS A 98 2.93 -2.27 6.32
C LYS A 98 1.62 -1.63 5.88
N GLY A 99 1.54 -1.22 4.61
CA GLY A 99 0.30 -0.73 4.00
C GLY A 99 -0.81 -1.79 4.00
N VAL A 100 -0.48 -3.06 3.73
CA VAL A 100 -1.43 -4.18 3.82
C VAL A 100 -1.91 -4.40 5.26
N GLU A 101 -1.03 -4.32 6.25
CA GLU A 101 -1.43 -4.42 7.66
C GLU A 101 -2.42 -3.31 8.08
N VAL A 102 -2.27 -2.10 7.54
CA VAL A 102 -3.23 -1.02 7.75
C VAL A 102 -4.58 -1.34 7.11
N LEU A 103 -4.59 -1.96 5.92
CA LEU A 103 -5.83 -2.43 5.28
C LEU A 103 -6.46 -3.59 6.07
N ASP A 104 -5.66 -4.51 6.61
CA ASP A 104 -6.11 -5.62 7.46
C ASP A 104 -6.91 -5.09 8.67
N LYS A 105 -6.43 -4.01 9.33
CA LYS A 105 -7.14 -3.38 10.45
C LYS A 105 -8.54 -2.85 10.07
N VAL A 106 -8.74 -2.47 8.81
CA VAL A 106 -10.03 -1.95 8.33
C VAL A 106 -10.92 -3.07 7.82
N PHE A 107 -10.41 -3.91 6.93
CA PHE A 107 -11.24 -4.86 6.19
C PHE A 107 -11.43 -6.21 6.90
N LEU A 108 -10.57 -6.56 7.85
CA LEU A 108 -10.71 -7.78 8.67
C LEU A 108 -11.36 -7.52 10.03
N SER A 109 -11.69 -6.26 10.38
CA SER A 109 -12.51 -5.94 11.55
C SER A 109 -13.99 -6.20 11.24
N GLU A 110 -14.79 -6.43 12.30
CA GLU A 110 -16.24 -6.66 12.15
C GLU A 110 -17.00 -5.39 11.72
N PRO A 111 -17.87 -5.47 10.72
CA PRO A 111 -18.17 -6.65 9.87
C PRO A 111 -17.05 -6.89 8.83
N VAL A 112 -16.56 -8.13 8.79
CA VAL A 112 -15.44 -8.51 7.90
C VAL A 112 -15.80 -8.35 6.42
N ASP A 113 -14.92 -7.70 5.65
CA ASP A 113 -15.03 -7.67 4.19
C ASP A 113 -14.59 -9.02 3.60
N THR A 114 -15.55 -9.81 3.16
CA THR A 114 -15.32 -11.19 2.71
C THR A 114 -14.46 -11.26 1.44
N PHE A 115 -14.54 -10.28 0.53
CA PHE A 115 -13.72 -10.25 -0.69
C PHE A 115 -12.26 -9.95 -0.36
N TYR A 116 -12.02 -8.99 0.51
CA TYR A 116 -10.67 -8.70 0.98
C TYR A 116 -10.09 -9.89 1.77
N ALA A 117 -10.85 -10.46 2.70
CA ALA A 117 -10.43 -11.59 3.51
C ALA A 117 -10.06 -12.81 2.67
N ALA A 118 -10.82 -13.12 1.62
CA ALA A 118 -10.53 -14.22 0.70
C ALA A 118 -9.17 -14.00 0.00
N ARG A 119 -8.90 -12.79 -0.55
CA ARG A 119 -7.60 -12.47 -1.15
C ARG A 119 -6.48 -12.50 -0.14
N ARG A 120 -6.70 -11.93 1.04
CA ARG A 120 -5.68 -11.88 2.10
C ARG A 120 -5.27 -13.28 2.57
N ALA A 121 -6.23 -14.21 2.63
CA ALA A 121 -5.98 -15.60 2.96
C ALA A 121 -5.14 -16.32 1.88
N ARG A 122 -5.35 -16.00 0.60
CA ARG A 122 -4.69 -16.68 -0.53
C ARG A 122 -3.38 -16.04 -0.97
N GLY A 123 -3.17 -14.75 -0.69
CA GLY A 123 -1.96 -14.04 -1.09
C GLY A 123 -0.77 -14.39 -0.20
N THR A 124 0.38 -14.66 -0.83
CA THR A 124 1.69 -14.79 -0.20
C THR A 124 2.54 -13.59 -0.59
N ILE A 125 3.14 -12.92 0.36
CA ILE A 125 3.96 -11.72 0.13
C ILE A 125 5.43 -12.07 0.18
N VAL A 126 6.12 -11.88 -0.95
CA VAL A 126 7.59 -11.92 -1.03
C VAL A 126 8.08 -10.47 -1.06
N ALA A 127 8.60 -10.02 0.07
CA ALA A 127 9.05 -8.63 0.18
C ALA A 127 10.52 -8.50 -0.17
N LEU A 128 10.86 -7.42 -0.89
CA LEU A 128 12.22 -7.07 -1.27
C LEU A 128 12.68 -5.84 -0.47
N ALA A 129 13.78 -5.99 0.28
CA ALA A 129 14.41 -4.87 0.99
C ALA A 129 14.77 -3.73 0.02
N CYS A 130 14.74 -2.50 0.53
CA CYS A 130 15.21 -1.35 -0.23
C CYS A 130 16.74 -1.36 -0.24
N HIS A 131 17.38 -1.33 -1.40
CA HIS A 131 18.84 -1.19 -1.49
C HIS A 131 19.27 0.29 -1.52
N GLU A 132 18.49 1.16 -2.16
CA GLU A 132 18.79 2.59 -2.30
C GLU A 132 17.55 3.45 -2.02
N PRO A 133 17.20 3.68 -0.73
CA PRO A 133 16.06 4.53 -0.37
C PRO A 133 16.20 5.95 -0.94
N GLU A 134 15.11 6.48 -1.48
CA GLU A 134 15.06 7.79 -2.14
C GLU A 134 14.83 8.94 -1.14
N GLU A 135 15.16 10.17 -1.53
CA GLU A 135 15.02 11.40 -0.73
C GLU A 135 13.60 11.65 -0.21
N THR A 136 12.59 11.14 -0.93
CA THR A 136 11.17 11.27 -0.52
C THR A 136 10.73 10.22 0.50
N CYS A 137 11.55 9.20 0.79
CA CYS A 137 11.26 8.16 1.76
C CYS A 137 11.41 8.65 3.20
N PHE A 138 10.48 8.26 4.07
CA PHE A 138 10.51 8.57 5.51
C PHE A 138 9.80 7.47 6.34
N CYS A 139 9.87 6.23 5.87
CA CYS A 139 9.22 5.08 6.53
C CYS A 139 9.75 4.84 7.95
N LYS A 140 11.03 5.17 8.21
CA LYS A 140 11.64 5.13 9.54
C LYS A 140 10.83 5.91 10.59
N VAL A 141 10.26 7.06 10.22
CA VAL A 141 9.43 7.90 11.11
C VAL A 141 8.20 7.15 11.66
N PHE A 142 7.74 6.15 10.91
CA PHE A 142 6.63 5.28 11.31
C PHE A 142 7.09 3.92 11.82
N GLY A 143 8.35 3.81 12.25
CA GLY A 143 8.92 2.59 12.83
C GLY A 143 9.11 1.44 11.84
N ILE A 144 9.19 1.72 10.54
CA ILE A 144 9.36 0.71 9.49
C ILE A 144 10.82 0.62 9.11
N ASP A 145 11.42 -0.56 9.28
CA ASP A 145 12.76 -0.86 8.79
C ASP A 145 12.71 -1.36 7.35
N CYS A 146 13.11 -0.51 6.41
CA CYS A 146 13.13 -0.85 4.99
C CYS A 146 14.26 -1.81 4.59
N ALA A 147 15.23 -2.06 5.48
CA ALA A 147 16.29 -3.02 5.30
C ALA A 147 15.88 -4.44 5.74
N GLU A 148 14.79 -4.57 6.52
CA GLU A 148 14.32 -5.85 7.05
C GLU A 148 12.80 -5.96 6.93
N PRO A 149 12.27 -6.22 5.72
CA PRO A 149 10.83 -6.27 5.51
C PRO A 149 10.21 -7.49 6.21
N ALA A 150 9.16 -7.25 6.99
CA ALA A 150 8.39 -8.29 7.67
C ALA A 150 7.23 -8.77 6.77
N ALA A 151 7.42 -9.88 6.05
CA ALA A 151 6.43 -10.47 5.15
C ALA A 151 6.44 -12.00 5.27
N ASP A 152 5.77 -12.74 4.37
CA ASP A 152 5.87 -14.20 4.36
C ASP A 152 7.28 -14.66 4.01
N VAL A 153 7.90 -13.97 3.04
CA VAL A 153 9.31 -14.14 2.69
C VAL A 153 9.97 -12.78 2.63
N ALA A 154 11.11 -12.62 3.27
CA ALA A 154 11.99 -11.47 3.12
C ALA A 154 13.11 -11.79 2.14
N THR A 155 13.40 -10.85 1.24
CA THR A 155 14.46 -11.00 0.22
C THR A 155 15.34 -9.76 0.14
N TRP A 156 16.58 -9.97 -0.30
CA TRP A 156 17.60 -8.93 -0.50
C TRP A 156 18.33 -9.20 -1.81
N MET A 157 18.51 -8.18 -2.64
CA MET A 157 19.42 -8.23 -3.78
C MET A 157 20.81 -7.82 -3.32
N VAL A 158 21.77 -8.74 -3.32
CA VAL A 158 23.15 -8.46 -2.91
C VAL A 158 24.11 -9.02 -3.95
N GLU A 159 24.94 -8.16 -4.53
CA GLU A 159 25.90 -8.54 -5.60
C GLU A 159 25.25 -9.25 -6.80
N GLY A 160 23.98 -8.97 -7.03
CA GLY A 160 23.21 -9.58 -8.13
C GLY A 160 22.46 -10.88 -7.76
N ASP A 161 22.79 -11.54 -6.65
CA ASP A 161 22.06 -12.70 -6.15
C ASP A 161 20.87 -12.28 -5.29
N LEU A 162 19.77 -13.04 -5.35
CA LEU A 162 18.60 -12.85 -4.49
C LEU A 162 18.73 -13.72 -3.25
N TYR A 163 18.90 -13.09 -2.09
CA TYR A 163 18.86 -13.77 -0.79
C TYR A 163 17.41 -13.93 -0.33
N TRP A 164 17.12 -15.05 0.32
CA TRP A 164 15.78 -15.53 0.61
C TRP A 164 15.66 -16.06 2.03
N LYS A 165 14.67 -15.57 2.77
CA LYS A 165 14.37 -16.02 4.15
C LYS A 165 12.86 -16.11 4.34
N ALA A 166 12.34 -17.32 4.55
CA ALA A 166 10.96 -17.53 4.96
C ALA A 166 10.76 -17.07 6.42
N LEU A 167 9.63 -16.41 6.68
CA LEU A 167 9.30 -15.89 8.01
C LEU A 167 7.95 -16.43 8.52
N THR A 168 7.13 -17.02 7.66
CA THR A 168 5.81 -17.59 7.99
C THR A 168 5.64 -18.97 7.37
N GLU A 169 4.60 -19.67 7.78
CA GLU A 169 4.23 -20.99 7.18
C GLU A 169 3.96 -20.87 5.67
N LYS A 170 3.34 -19.76 5.21
CA LYS A 170 3.16 -19.49 3.77
C LYS A 170 4.50 -19.32 3.06
N GLY A 171 5.42 -18.59 3.70
CA GLY A 171 6.77 -18.41 3.19
C GLY A 171 7.56 -19.71 3.12
N GLU A 172 7.43 -20.59 4.12
CA GLU A 172 8.05 -21.91 4.10
C GLU A 172 7.47 -22.82 3.01
N ALA A 173 6.14 -22.79 2.81
CA ALA A 173 5.49 -23.54 1.74
C ALA A 173 5.98 -23.08 0.37
N LEU A 174 6.10 -21.77 0.16
CA LEU A 174 6.64 -21.21 -1.09
C LEU A 174 8.14 -21.57 -1.27
N THR A 175 8.93 -21.53 -0.18
CA THR A 175 10.34 -21.92 -0.19
C THR A 175 10.52 -23.37 -0.63
N LYS A 176 9.68 -24.28 -0.15
CA LYS A 176 9.67 -25.68 -0.59
C LYS A 176 9.35 -25.84 -2.08
N ALA A 177 8.41 -25.05 -2.60
CA ALA A 177 8.03 -25.09 -4.01
C ALA A 177 9.16 -24.66 -4.96
N VAL A 178 10.07 -23.79 -4.50
CA VAL A 178 11.22 -23.30 -5.29
C VAL A 178 12.56 -23.89 -4.86
N ALA A 179 12.55 -24.95 -4.04
CA ALA A 179 13.74 -25.52 -3.40
C ALA A 179 14.85 -25.93 -4.38
N SER A 180 14.50 -26.32 -5.62
CA SER A 180 15.47 -26.70 -6.65
C SER A 180 16.40 -25.57 -7.10
N LEU A 181 16.03 -24.30 -6.84
CA LEU A 181 16.83 -23.11 -7.17
C LEU A 181 17.57 -22.54 -5.97
N LEU A 182 17.32 -23.05 -4.77
CA LEU A 182 17.86 -22.53 -3.54
C LEU A 182 19.20 -23.17 -3.17
N THR A 183 20.16 -22.33 -2.85
CA THR A 183 21.44 -22.76 -2.27
C THR A 183 21.55 -22.23 -0.84
N GLU A 184 21.87 -23.08 0.12
CA GLU A 184 22.09 -22.64 1.49
C GLU A 184 23.29 -21.68 1.60
N THR A 185 23.16 -20.65 2.40
CA THR A 185 24.20 -19.65 2.65
C THR A 185 24.08 -19.07 4.06
N ASP A 186 25.13 -18.42 4.54
CA ASP A 186 25.06 -17.60 5.74
C ASP A 186 24.38 -16.25 5.44
N ASP A 187 24.22 -15.42 6.46
CA ASP A 187 23.57 -14.10 6.38
C ASP A 187 24.56 -12.91 6.41
N ALA A 188 25.85 -13.16 6.43
CA ALA A 188 26.87 -12.12 6.62
C ALA A 188 26.76 -10.97 5.58
N LYS A 189 26.54 -11.32 4.30
CA LYS A 189 26.39 -10.32 3.24
C LYS A 189 25.09 -9.53 3.39
N VAL A 190 24.01 -10.20 3.79
CA VAL A 190 22.71 -9.55 4.03
C VAL A 190 22.80 -8.60 5.23
N GLU A 191 23.49 -8.96 6.32
CA GLU A 191 23.65 -8.07 7.46
C GLU A 191 24.52 -6.83 7.13
N ALA A 192 25.53 -7.00 6.27
CA ALA A 192 26.29 -5.88 5.75
C ALA A 192 25.41 -4.94 4.91
N GLU A 193 24.58 -5.50 4.03
CA GLU A 193 23.64 -4.73 3.19
C GLU A 193 22.60 -3.99 4.04
N LYS A 194 21.99 -4.66 5.04
CA LYS A 194 21.08 -4.02 6.00
C LYS A 194 21.71 -2.81 6.69
N THR A 195 22.98 -2.96 7.09
CA THR A 195 23.73 -1.87 7.74
C THR A 195 23.92 -0.70 6.80
N ALA A 196 24.27 -0.96 5.53
CA ALA A 196 24.43 0.07 4.51
C ALA A 196 23.11 0.80 4.23
N ILE A 197 22.02 0.08 4.05
CA ILE A 197 20.68 0.64 3.84
C ILE A 197 20.27 1.56 5.01
N ARG A 198 20.44 1.10 6.25
CA ARG A 198 20.11 1.89 7.44
C ARG A 198 20.95 3.17 7.51
N ALA A 199 22.21 3.11 7.11
CA ALA A 199 23.08 4.29 7.06
C ALA A 199 22.64 5.32 5.99
N ILE A 200 22.04 4.88 4.89
CA ILE A 200 21.42 5.77 3.89
C ILE A 200 20.16 6.41 4.49
N VAL A 201 19.27 5.62 5.09
CA VAL A 201 18.00 6.10 5.69
C VAL A 201 18.23 7.19 6.72
N GLU A 202 19.28 7.07 7.57
CA GLU A 202 19.62 8.09 8.57
C GLU A 202 19.91 9.47 7.97
N LYS A 203 20.40 9.52 6.73
CA LYS A 203 20.78 10.75 6.03
C LYS A 203 19.67 11.35 5.17
N LEU A 204 18.53 10.66 5.04
CA LEU A 204 17.42 11.15 4.20
C LEU A 204 16.81 12.45 4.77
N PRO A 205 16.32 13.36 3.91
CA PRO A 205 15.85 14.70 4.31
C PRO A 205 14.70 14.69 5.34
N TYR A 206 13.94 13.59 5.42
CA TYR A 206 12.78 13.45 6.30
C TYR A 206 12.95 12.38 7.38
N SER A 207 14.17 11.85 7.57
CA SER A 207 14.44 10.78 8.56
C SER A 207 14.16 11.19 10.01
N ASN A 208 14.26 12.49 10.31
CA ASN A 208 14.06 13.07 11.64
C ASN A 208 12.76 13.90 11.76
N LEU A 209 11.77 13.68 10.87
CA LEU A 209 10.47 14.31 10.96
C LEU A 209 9.79 13.90 12.27
N SER A 210 9.36 14.88 13.10
CA SER A 210 8.70 14.60 14.36
C SER A 210 7.21 14.32 14.17
N LEU A 211 6.72 13.29 14.85
CA LEU A 211 5.29 13.03 15.01
C LEU A 211 4.76 13.46 16.38
N GLU A 212 5.53 14.26 17.14
CA GLU A 212 5.08 14.79 18.42
C GLU A 212 3.78 15.58 18.28
N GLY A 213 2.84 15.32 19.15
CA GLY A 213 1.50 15.89 19.08
C GLY A 213 0.61 15.38 17.94
N TRP A 214 1.06 14.38 17.17
CA TRP A 214 0.23 13.68 16.20
C TRP A 214 -0.16 12.30 16.74
N ASN A 215 -1.27 12.25 17.49
CA ASN A 215 -1.84 11.02 18.06
C ASN A 215 -3.35 11.18 18.27
N GLY A 216 -4.01 10.16 18.83
CA GLY A 216 -5.45 10.17 19.08
C GLY A 216 -5.93 11.30 20.01
N ASP A 217 -5.09 11.75 20.95
CA ASP A 217 -5.43 12.79 21.94
C ASP A 217 -5.40 14.20 21.34
N ALA A 218 -4.75 14.37 20.18
CA ALA A 218 -4.59 15.65 19.50
C ALA A 218 -5.84 16.10 18.69
N LEU A 219 -6.98 15.42 18.83
CA LEU A 219 -8.15 15.61 17.99
C LEU A 219 -8.61 17.07 17.93
N THR A 220 -8.94 17.66 19.06
CA THR A 220 -9.51 19.02 19.11
C THR A 220 -8.48 20.06 18.70
N GLU A 221 -7.27 20.00 19.25
CA GLU A 221 -6.21 20.96 18.95
C GLU A 221 -5.86 21.00 17.46
N LYS A 222 -5.67 19.84 16.83
CA LYS A 222 -5.31 19.76 15.41
C LYS A 222 -6.48 20.06 14.49
N PHE A 223 -7.71 19.64 14.87
CA PHE A 223 -8.88 19.82 14.02
C PHE A 223 -9.26 21.29 13.83
N ASP A 224 -9.25 22.08 14.91
CA ASP A 224 -9.67 23.48 14.90
C ASP A 224 -8.52 24.46 14.62
N SER A 225 -7.33 23.96 14.30
CA SER A 225 -6.17 24.79 14.02
C SER A 225 -6.39 25.69 12.78
N PRO A 226 -6.09 27.00 12.87
CA PRO A 226 -6.18 27.93 11.74
C PRO A 226 -5.16 27.63 10.62
N VAL A 227 -4.16 26.80 10.88
CA VAL A 227 -3.14 26.38 9.88
C VAL A 227 -3.80 25.77 8.64
N TRP A 228 -4.91 25.07 8.80
CA TRP A 228 -5.61 24.45 7.68
C TRP A 228 -6.09 25.46 6.64
N GLU A 229 -6.47 26.67 7.06
CA GLU A 229 -6.96 27.73 6.17
C GLU A 229 -5.90 28.24 5.18
N GLU A 230 -4.61 28.09 5.52
CA GLU A 230 -3.51 28.45 4.63
C GLU A 230 -2.98 27.21 3.85
N LEU A 231 -2.87 26.07 4.53
CA LEU A 231 -2.26 24.87 3.93
C LEU A 231 -3.04 24.33 2.74
N TYR A 232 -4.37 24.39 2.73
CA TYR A 232 -5.15 23.78 1.65
C TYR A 232 -5.13 24.57 0.35
N LYS A 233 -4.85 25.87 0.37
CA LYS A 233 -4.98 26.79 -0.77
C LYS A 233 -4.28 26.33 -2.06
N PRO A 234 -3.04 25.82 -2.03
CA PRO A 234 -2.37 25.32 -3.22
C PRO A 234 -2.89 23.96 -3.71
N CYS A 235 -3.72 23.26 -2.92
CA CYS A 235 -4.20 21.94 -3.26
C CYS A 235 -5.17 21.97 -4.45
N LEU A 236 -4.89 21.18 -5.49
CA LEU A 236 -5.75 21.05 -6.68
C LEU A 236 -6.93 20.09 -6.48
N ALA A 237 -7.05 19.44 -5.31
CA ALA A 237 -8.03 18.37 -5.03
C ALA A 237 -8.03 17.22 -6.06
N CYS A 238 -6.92 16.98 -6.75
CA CYS A 238 -6.81 16.00 -7.83
C CYS A 238 -6.88 14.52 -7.38
N GLY A 239 -6.80 14.23 -6.07
CA GLY A 239 -6.88 12.87 -5.52
C GLY A 239 -5.64 12.00 -5.71
N THR A 240 -4.65 12.38 -6.51
CA THR A 240 -3.44 11.58 -6.80
C THR A 240 -2.81 11.00 -5.53
N CYS A 241 -2.68 11.81 -4.48
CA CYS A 241 -2.09 11.41 -3.21
C CYS A 241 -2.86 10.30 -2.47
N THR A 242 -4.12 10.03 -2.81
CA THR A 242 -4.91 8.93 -2.25
C THR A 242 -4.82 7.68 -3.11
N PHE A 243 -4.78 7.82 -4.44
CA PHE A 243 -4.70 6.69 -5.36
C PHE A 243 -3.33 6.00 -5.35
N VAL A 244 -2.23 6.76 -5.20
CA VAL A 244 -0.88 6.18 -5.10
C VAL A 244 -0.55 5.63 -3.70
N CYS A 245 -1.39 5.91 -2.70
CA CYS A 245 -1.11 5.58 -1.31
C CYS A 245 -1.41 4.11 -0.99
N PRO A 246 -0.46 3.37 -0.36
CA PRO A 246 -0.68 1.99 0.03
C PRO A 246 -1.75 1.78 1.12
N THR A 247 -2.03 2.82 1.91
CA THR A 247 -2.93 2.75 3.07
C THR A 247 -4.28 3.43 2.85
N CYS A 248 -4.54 4.04 1.68
CA CYS A 248 -5.84 4.63 1.39
C CYS A 248 -6.83 3.53 0.97
N GLN A 249 -7.95 3.47 1.69
CA GLN A 249 -8.97 2.42 1.55
C GLN A 249 -10.36 2.97 1.18
N CYS A 250 -10.48 4.26 0.86
CA CYS A 250 -11.74 4.85 0.43
C CYS A 250 -12.23 4.19 -0.86
N TYR A 251 -13.49 3.80 -0.90
CA TYR A 251 -14.17 3.25 -2.07
C TYR A 251 -15.60 3.75 -2.14
N ASP A 252 -16.19 3.66 -3.31
CA ASP A 252 -17.61 3.90 -3.56
C ASP A 252 -18.24 2.63 -4.12
N ILE A 253 -19.54 2.46 -3.89
CA ILE A 253 -20.34 1.36 -4.43
C ILE A 253 -21.26 1.93 -5.49
N LYS A 254 -21.18 1.38 -6.70
CA LYS A 254 -21.92 1.85 -7.88
C LYS A 254 -22.69 0.73 -8.53
N ASP A 255 -23.75 1.11 -9.22
CA ASP A 255 -24.55 0.23 -10.05
C ASP A 255 -24.34 0.58 -11.52
N TYR A 256 -24.11 -0.44 -12.34
CA TYR A 256 -23.97 -0.33 -13.78
C TYR A 256 -25.06 -1.16 -14.47
N ASP A 257 -25.89 -0.50 -15.30
CA ASP A 257 -26.89 -1.19 -16.11
C ASP A 257 -26.22 -1.81 -17.35
N THR A 258 -26.26 -3.15 -17.42
CA THR A 258 -25.72 -3.93 -18.55
C THR A 258 -26.70 -4.07 -19.71
N GLY A 259 -27.92 -3.56 -19.61
CA GLY A 259 -29.03 -3.81 -20.53
C GLY A 259 -29.77 -5.15 -20.29
N HIS A 260 -29.16 -6.07 -19.55
CA HIS A 260 -29.73 -7.37 -19.18
C HIS A 260 -29.88 -7.57 -17.68
N GLY A 261 -29.42 -6.58 -16.92
CA GLY A 261 -29.43 -6.57 -15.46
C GLY A 261 -28.56 -5.44 -14.91
N VAL A 262 -28.41 -5.39 -13.61
CA VAL A 262 -27.61 -4.39 -12.92
C VAL A 262 -26.43 -5.07 -12.24
N GLN A 263 -25.22 -4.65 -12.59
CA GLN A 263 -23.98 -5.08 -11.94
C GLN A 263 -23.62 -4.10 -10.84
N ARG A 264 -23.58 -4.56 -9.59
CA ARG A 264 -23.07 -3.78 -8.47
C ARG A 264 -21.59 -4.04 -8.28
N TYR A 265 -20.81 -2.98 -8.23
CA TYR A 265 -19.37 -3.04 -8.04
C TYR A 265 -18.90 -1.98 -7.04
N ARG A 266 -17.74 -2.20 -6.45
CA ARG A 266 -17.01 -1.15 -5.73
C ARG A 266 -15.82 -0.69 -6.55
N CYS A 267 -15.44 0.58 -6.39
CA CYS A 267 -14.23 1.14 -6.98
C CYS A 267 -13.55 2.09 -6.00
N TRP A 268 -12.22 2.21 -6.10
CA TRP A 268 -11.51 3.19 -5.28
C TRP A 268 -12.09 4.58 -5.47
N ASP A 269 -12.15 5.31 -4.36
CA ASP A 269 -12.55 6.70 -4.33
C ASP A 269 -11.56 7.52 -3.48
N SER A 270 -11.80 8.80 -3.35
CA SER A 270 -10.92 9.72 -2.65
C SER A 270 -11.69 10.59 -1.66
N CYS A 271 -11.23 10.60 -0.41
CA CYS A 271 -11.72 11.53 0.61
C CYS A 271 -11.47 13.02 0.25
N MET A 272 -10.71 13.27 -0.82
CA MET A 272 -10.47 14.61 -1.38
C MET A 272 -11.58 15.09 -2.33
N TYR A 273 -12.47 14.18 -2.79
CA TYR A 273 -13.56 14.52 -3.72
C TYR A 273 -14.81 14.95 -2.96
N SER A 274 -15.57 15.86 -3.58
CA SER A 274 -16.80 16.41 -2.99
C SER A 274 -17.87 15.35 -2.81
N ASP A 275 -17.95 14.41 -3.75
CA ASP A 275 -19.04 13.44 -3.82
C ASP A 275 -18.83 12.26 -2.88
N PHE A 276 -17.59 12.01 -2.44
CA PHE A 276 -17.27 10.90 -1.54
C PHE A 276 -18.08 10.90 -0.22
N THR A 277 -18.43 12.07 0.28
CA THR A 277 -19.23 12.21 1.51
C THR A 277 -20.64 12.72 1.28
N MET A 278 -21.11 12.69 0.03
CA MET A 278 -22.47 13.08 -0.33
C MET A 278 -23.47 12.05 0.20
N MET A 279 -24.47 12.53 0.91
CA MET A 279 -25.56 11.73 1.45
C MET A 279 -26.90 12.27 0.97
N ALA A 280 -28.00 11.51 1.14
CA ALA A 280 -29.32 11.88 0.68
C ALA A 280 -29.80 13.26 1.17
N HIS A 281 -29.36 13.73 2.32
CA HIS A 281 -29.79 15.00 2.92
C HIS A 281 -28.63 15.98 3.14
N GLY A 282 -27.49 15.81 2.50
CA GLY A 282 -26.40 16.78 2.54
C GLY A 282 -25.00 16.17 2.48
N ASN A 283 -24.03 17.05 2.60
CA ASN A 283 -22.61 16.70 2.62
C ASN A 283 -21.97 17.31 3.87
N ASN A 284 -21.34 16.50 4.70
CA ASN A 284 -20.66 16.95 5.93
C ASN A 284 -19.28 17.58 5.67
N ARG A 285 -18.76 17.55 4.42
CA ARG A 285 -17.49 18.16 4.00
C ARG A 285 -17.67 18.99 2.75
N THR A 286 -18.33 20.13 2.93
CA THR A 286 -18.75 21.04 1.83
C THR A 286 -17.59 21.81 1.23
N SER A 287 -16.49 22.06 1.98
CA SER A 287 -15.32 22.80 1.49
C SER A 287 -14.12 21.91 1.20
N GLN A 288 -13.25 22.38 0.30
CA GLN A 288 -11.99 21.70 0.00
C GLN A 288 -11.07 21.66 1.21
N MET A 289 -11.04 22.69 2.06
CA MET A 289 -10.28 22.73 3.30
C MET A 289 -10.67 21.57 4.21
N GLN A 290 -11.97 21.32 4.39
CA GLN A 290 -12.45 20.22 5.24
C GLN A 290 -12.02 18.84 4.70
N ARG A 291 -12.05 18.62 3.38
CA ARG A 291 -11.60 17.38 2.73
C ARG A 291 -10.08 17.22 2.83
N PHE A 292 -9.34 18.30 2.62
CA PHE A 292 -7.89 18.33 2.80
C PHE A 292 -7.49 17.98 4.24
N ARG A 293 -8.06 18.67 5.23
CA ARG A 293 -7.85 18.38 6.67
C ARG A 293 -8.15 16.92 6.98
N GLN A 294 -9.30 16.40 6.53
CA GLN A 294 -9.71 15.02 6.76
C GLN A 294 -8.65 14.01 6.35
N ARG A 295 -8.01 14.20 5.20
CA ARG A 295 -7.00 13.26 4.71
C ARG A 295 -5.84 13.09 5.70
N PHE A 296 -5.36 14.17 6.28
CA PHE A 296 -4.22 14.13 7.21
C PHE A 296 -4.63 13.75 8.63
N MET A 297 -5.75 14.30 9.10
CA MET A 297 -6.32 13.94 10.39
C MET A 297 -6.64 12.43 10.45
N HIS A 298 -7.16 11.85 9.36
CA HIS A 298 -7.43 10.42 9.31
C HIS A 298 -6.14 9.61 9.51
N LYS A 299 -5.05 9.97 8.84
CA LYS A 299 -3.81 9.20 8.89
C LYS A 299 -3.05 9.32 10.21
N LEU A 300 -3.11 10.49 10.83
CA LEU A 300 -2.22 10.86 11.93
C LEU A 300 -2.93 10.98 13.28
N VAL A 301 -4.26 11.10 13.28
CA VAL A 301 -5.05 11.29 14.52
C VAL A 301 -6.16 10.24 14.64
N TYR A 302 -7.09 10.15 13.65
CA TYR A 302 -8.26 9.29 13.81
C TYR A 302 -7.92 7.81 13.73
N PHE A 303 -7.04 7.43 12.82
CA PHE A 303 -6.64 6.04 12.68
C PHE A 303 -5.86 5.55 13.91
N PRO A 304 -4.83 6.25 14.39
CA PRO A 304 -4.16 5.90 15.63
C PRO A 304 -5.08 5.81 16.84
N ALA A 305 -6.06 6.73 16.97
CA ALA A 305 -7.03 6.72 18.06
C ALA A 305 -7.86 5.44 18.13
N ASN A 306 -8.11 4.80 16.98
CA ASN A 306 -8.99 3.63 16.87
C ASN A 306 -8.24 2.33 16.58
N ASN A 307 -6.91 2.35 16.47
CA ASN A 307 -6.09 1.21 16.08
C ASN A 307 -4.79 1.12 16.88
N ASP A 308 -4.89 1.15 18.21
CA ASP A 308 -3.78 0.91 19.15
C ASP A 308 -2.53 1.79 18.88
N GLY A 309 -2.74 3.03 18.44
CA GLY A 309 -1.67 3.97 18.11
C GLY A 309 -1.02 3.76 16.75
N MET A 310 -1.48 2.81 15.93
CA MET A 310 -0.96 2.57 14.58
C MET A 310 -1.30 3.74 13.65
N TYR A 311 -0.31 4.34 13.02
CA TYR A 311 -0.53 5.36 12.00
C TYR A 311 -1.01 4.76 10.67
N SER A 312 -1.93 5.43 9.99
CA SER A 312 -2.33 5.09 8.63
C SER A 312 -1.45 5.81 7.57
N CYS A 313 -0.21 6.09 7.92
CA CYS A 313 0.84 6.52 7.00
C CYS A 313 2.06 5.62 7.22
N VAL A 314 2.71 5.25 6.13
CA VAL A 314 3.88 4.36 6.13
C VAL A 314 5.14 5.06 5.58
N GLY A 315 5.11 6.37 5.37
CA GLY A 315 6.27 7.14 4.93
C GLY A 315 6.87 6.73 3.58
N CYS A 316 6.09 6.09 2.69
CA CYS A 316 6.59 5.56 1.41
C CYS A 316 7.03 6.64 0.40
N GLY A 317 6.71 7.91 0.61
CA GLY A 317 7.12 9.04 -0.25
C GLY A 317 6.31 9.23 -1.53
N ARG A 318 5.51 8.28 -2.02
CA ARG A 318 4.77 8.42 -3.29
C ARG A 318 3.94 9.70 -3.39
N CYS A 319 3.22 10.06 -2.33
CA CYS A 319 2.43 11.30 -2.33
C CYS A 319 3.28 12.57 -2.23
N VAL A 320 4.54 12.47 -1.80
CA VAL A 320 5.51 13.57 -1.82
C VAL A 320 5.98 13.81 -3.25
N GLU A 321 6.34 12.75 -3.94
CA GLU A 321 6.84 12.76 -5.31
C GLU A 321 5.75 13.16 -6.33
N LYS A 322 4.56 12.56 -6.24
CA LYS A 322 3.52 12.69 -7.27
C LYS A 322 2.59 13.90 -7.09
N CYS A 323 2.77 14.72 -6.06
CA CYS A 323 1.91 15.88 -5.85
C CYS A 323 2.29 17.04 -6.79
N PRO A 324 1.42 17.43 -7.75
CA PRO A 324 1.74 18.50 -8.71
C PRO A 324 1.88 19.88 -8.05
N ALA A 325 1.26 20.08 -6.87
CA ALA A 325 1.36 21.31 -6.09
C ALA A 325 2.43 21.24 -5.00
N SER A 326 3.22 20.16 -4.94
CA SER A 326 4.19 19.88 -3.87
C SER A 326 3.62 20.02 -2.45
N LEU A 327 2.30 19.80 -2.31
CA LEU A 327 1.59 19.89 -1.03
C LEU A 327 1.29 18.48 -0.52
N ASN A 328 2.08 18.04 0.44
CA ASN A 328 2.12 16.67 0.90
C ASN A 328 2.11 16.58 2.43
N ILE A 329 2.07 15.36 2.95
CA ILE A 329 1.97 15.10 4.39
C ILE A 329 3.17 15.64 5.18
N VAL A 330 4.37 15.66 4.59
CA VAL A 330 5.57 16.21 5.24
C VAL A 330 5.42 17.71 5.47
N LYS A 331 4.93 18.46 4.46
CA LYS A 331 4.65 19.89 4.62
C LYS A 331 3.59 20.15 5.70
N VAL A 332 2.58 19.31 5.79
CA VAL A 332 1.54 19.43 6.82
C VAL A 332 2.15 19.21 8.20
N ILE A 333 2.91 18.15 8.41
CA ILE A 333 3.55 17.87 9.70
C ILE A 333 4.45 19.04 10.11
N LYS A 334 5.35 19.49 9.22
CA LYS A 334 6.28 20.61 9.47
C LYS A 334 5.56 21.94 9.76
N ALA A 335 4.43 22.20 9.14
CA ALA A 335 3.67 23.44 9.40
C ALA A 335 3.11 23.48 10.83
N PHE A 336 2.79 22.34 11.41
CA PHE A 336 2.36 22.23 12.80
C PHE A 336 3.52 22.21 13.79
N GLU A 337 4.71 21.71 13.41
CA GLU A 337 5.92 21.82 14.23
C GLU A 337 6.31 23.30 14.47
N ASN A 338 6.24 24.13 13.45
CA ASN A 338 6.62 25.54 13.51
C ASN A 338 5.68 26.38 14.39
N GLN A 339 4.45 25.94 14.68
CA GLN A 339 3.55 26.61 15.61
C GLN A 339 3.80 26.30 17.08
N GLY A 340 4.50 25.20 17.37
CA GLY A 340 4.89 24.81 18.74
C GLY A 340 6.06 25.61 19.29
N GLY A 341 6.83 26.30 18.44
CA GLY A 341 8.02 27.06 18.80
C GLY A 341 7.77 28.49 19.33
N ASP A 342 6.54 28.98 19.21
CA ASP A 342 6.15 30.33 19.67
C ASP A 342 5.34 30.33 21.01
N ARG A 343 5.48 29.28 21.83
CA ARG A 343 4.88 29.21 23.16
C ARG A 343 5.93 29.17 24.27
#